data_78ece2e500547a877cdd10278eded72f
#
_entry.id   78ece2e500547a877cdd10278eded72f
#
_cell.length_a   1.000
_cell.length_b   1.000
_cell.length_c   1.000
_cell.angle_alpha   90.00
_cell.angle_beta   90.00
_cell.angle_gamma   90.00
#
_symmetry.space_group_name_H-M   'P 1'
#
loop_
_entity.id
_entity.type
_entity.pdbx_description
1 polymer ?
#
loop_
_entity_poly.entity_id
_entity_poly.type
_entity_poly.pdbx_seq_one_letter_code
_entity_poly.pdbx_strand_id
1 'polypeptide(L)'
;MINVFIIGARGYIKMYSGWTALIHGICENQTDNNIRYFIYEVADSVKEEGIIRVDEVTVIRHYVDANSSSGMIKSDARNAFHAVKYIKENKISNPVILFLGLRIGPLAWLIRPYMKTCGAVIMENAAGVEWKRPKWGKIAQLYMRLSAYFMARSTDYLICDAEGIRNIYEKMIKWKRPEKIFIPYGSYPPIIIKSVFPEKVKAFFDKWAIRPGEYYVIVNRFMPENSYEMILDQFVKSDTIKDLVLVTNHDKEHAYYEELAKTIPFERDKRIKFVGTMYDKEILAYLRQCAYAYINGHTLGGSNPGLLEAMASTGLVLCHDNIFSHEVCDDLTIYYSKEHPLGEAIKECESFTPEQRIEWIEKSRKRMREKYNWIDITRQYEDLFERAIKEKR
;
A
#
# COMPACT_ATOMS: atom_id res chain seq x y z
N MET A 1 6.31 -28.98 -3.63
CA MET A 1 6.89 -27.63 -3.53
C MET A 1 6.24 -26.75 -4.57
N ILE A 2 5.75 -25.57 -4.17
CA ILE A 2 5.14 -24.55 -5.01
C ILE A 2 6.17 -23.42 -5.21
N ASN A 3 6.28 -22.90 -6.43
CA ASN A 3 7.27 -21.89 -6.78
C ASN A 3 6.56 -20.65 -7.31
N VAL A 4 6.56 -19.57 -6.54
CA VAL A 4 5.80 -18.34 -6.81
C VAL A 4 6.71 -17.28 -7.39
N PHE A 5 6.46 -16.89 -8.65
CA PHE A 5 7.18 -15.84 -9.38
C PHE A 5 6.40 -14.54 -9.31
N ILE A 6 6.90 -13.55 -8.57
CA ILE A 6 6.24 -12.27 -8.34
C ILE A 6 6.79 -11.22 -9.30
N ILE A 7 5.93 -10.66 -10.15
CA ILE A 7 6.27 -9.67 -11.18
C ILE A 7 5.49 -8.38 -10.93
N GLY A 8 6.14 -7.25 -11.09
CA GLY A 8 5.49 -5.94 -10.96
C GLY A 8 5.90 -5.15 -9.72
N ALA A 9 6.68 -5.73 -8.82
CA ALA A 9 7.33 -5.00 -7.76
C ALA A 9 8.44 -4.09 -8.33
N ARG A 10 8.64 -2.93 -7.71
CA ARG A 10 9.78 -2.07 -8.04
C ARG A 10 11.03 -2.46 -7.30
N GLY A 11 10.88 -3.06 -6.12
CA GLY A 11 11.98 -3.52 -5.29
C GLY A 11 11.49 -4.45 -4.18
N TYR A 12 12.41 -5.28 -3.72
CA TYR A 12 12.30 -6.09 -2.51
C TYR A 12 13.34 -5.64 -1.48
N ILE A 13 14.55 -5.38 -1.94
CA ILE A 13 15.66 -4.90 -1.08
C ILE A 13 15.40 -3.47 -0.63
N LYS A 14 14.79 -2.65 -1.48
CA LYS A 14 14.44 -1.26 -1.18
C LYS A 14 12.92 -1.11 -1.03
N MET A 15 12.48 -0.50 0.05
CA MET A 15 11.06 -0.23 0.32
C MET A 15 10.56 0.97 -0.49
N TYR A 16 9.82 0.74 -1.59
CA TYR A 16 9.36 1.82 -2.48
C TYR A 16 7.85 2.04 -2.53
N SER A 17 7.05 1.04 -2.17
CA SER A 17 5.60 1.09 -2.43
C SER A 17 4.80 0.13 -1.56
N GLY A 18 3.47 0.24 -1.62
CA GLY A 18 2.56 -0.74 -1.03
C GLY A 18 2.81 -2.18 -1.52
N TRP A 19 3.22 -2.36 -2.80
CA TRP A 19 3.60 -3.68 -3.31
C TRP A 19 4.80 -4.28 -2.58
N THR A 20 5.78 -3.46 -2.25
CA THR A 20 6.94 -3.91 -1.47
C THR A 20 6.50 -4.33 -0.07
N ALA A 21 5.61 -3.57 0.57
CA ALA A 21 5.04 -3.95 1.87
C ALA A 21 4.27 -5.28 1.81
N LEU A 22 3.50 -5.53 0.74
CA LEU A 22 2.82 -6.80 0.53
C LEU A 22 3.81 -7.97 0.43
N ILE A 23 4.84 -7.82 -0.39
CA ILE A 23 5.82 -8.91 -0.61
C ILE A 23 6.58 -9.21 0.68
N HIS A 24 7.04 -8.18 1.39
CA HIS A 24 7.68 -8.35 2.70
C HIS A 24 6.73 -9.03 3.70
N GLY A 25 5.48 -8.56 3.77
CA GLY A 25 4.48 -9.16 4.65
C GLY A 25 4.30 -10.66 4.39
N ILE A 26 4.19 -11.07 3.14
CA ILE A 26 4.04 -12.49 2.77
C ILE A 26 5.32 -13.28 3.03
N CYS A 27 6.49 -12.77 2.67
CA CYS A 27 7.74 -13.52 2.78
C CYS A 27 8.23 -13.63 4.24
N GLU A 28 8.10 -12.55 5.03
CA GLU A 28 8.54 -12.53 6.43
C GLU A 28 7.62 -13.34 7.36
N ASN A 29 6.37 -13.53 6.98
CA ASN A 29 5.37 -14.28 7.76
C ASN A 29 4.99 -15.61 7.12
N GLN A 30 5.83 -16.14 6.25
CA GLN A 30 5.62 -17.44 5.60
C GLN A 30 5.44 -18.55 6.63
N THR A 31 4.39 -19.37 6.47
CA THR A 31 4.06 -20.49 7.36
C THR A 31 4.29 -21.84 6.70
N ASP A 32 4.26 -21.94 5.37
CA ASP A 32 4.48 -23.17 4.62
C ASP A 32 5.86 -23.21 3.96
N ASN A 33 6.76 -24.05 4.48
CA ASN A 33 8.11 -24.27 3.92
C ASN A 33 8.10 -24.96 2.53
N ASN A 34 6.95 -25.41 2.03
CA ASN A 34 6.80 -25.95 0.67
C ASN A 34 6.62 -24.87 -0.38
N ILE A 35 6.64 -23.60 -0.02
CA ILE A 35 6.53 -22.48 -0.95
C ILE A 35 7.89 -21.79 -1.08
N ARG A 36 8.28 -21.45 -2.30
CA ARG A 36 9.48 -20.65 -2.61
C ARG A 36 9.10 -19.43 -3.40
N TYR A 37 9.68 -18.29 -3.05
CA TYR A 37 9.44 -17.02 -3.72
C TYR A 37 10.60 -16.62 -4.62
N PHE A 38 10.25 -16.21 -5.86
CA PHE A 38 11.13 -15.63 -6.87
C PHE A 38 10.59 -14.23 -7.19
N ILE A 39 11.29 -13.18 -6.77
CA ILE A 39 10.83 -11.81 -6.87
C ILE A 39 11.60 -11.07 -7.95
N TYR A 40 10.90 -10.50 -8.92
CA TYR A 40 11.48 -9.64 -9.93
C TYR A 40 11.60 -8.21 -9.41
N GLU A 41 12.83 -7.71 -9.38
CA GLU A 41 13.18 -6.36 -8.94
C GLU A 41 13.82 -5.55 -10.07
N VAL A 42 13.62 -4.25 -10.08
CA VAL A 42 14.32 -3.33 -10.99
C VAL A 42 15.70 -3.03 -10.43
N ALA A 43 16.75 -3.37 -11.18
CA ALA A 43 18.13 -3.01 -10.85
C ALA A 43 18.37 -1.51 -11.09
N ASP A 44 19.20 -0.89 -10.28
CA ASP A 44 19.57 0.54 -10.46
C ASP A 44 20.51 0.75 -11.64
N SER A 45 21.24 -0.28 -12.04
CA SER A 45 22.15 -0.27 -13.20
C SER A 45 22.26 -1.65 -13.85
N VAL A 46 22.75 -1.69 -15.08
CA VAL A 46 23.04 -2.94 -15.80
C VAL A 46 24.04 -3.82 -15.04
N LYS A 47 24.97 -3.21 -14.29
CA LYS A 47 25.97 -3.96 -13.49
C LYS A 47 25.37 -4.73 -12.32
N GLU A 48 24.16 -4.36 -11.91
CA GLU A 48 23.45 -5.00 -10.80
C GLU A 48 22.43 -6.02 -11.27
N GLU A 49 22.32 -6.26 -12.60
CA GLU A 49 21.49 -7.37 -13.10
C GLU A 49 22.02 -8.70 -12.62
N GLY A 50 21.12 -9.61 -12.31
CA GLY A 50 21.46 -10.96 -11.90
C GLY A 50 20.46 -11.59 -10.96
N ILE A 51 20.86 -12.73 -10.42
CA ILE A 51 20.06 -13.49 -9.44
C ILE A 51 20.83 -13.49 -8.13
N ILE A 52 20.19 -13.03 -7.10
CA ILE A 52 20.75 -13.02 -5.73
C ILE A 52 19.78 -13.72 -4.78
N ARG A 53 20.29 -14.22 -3.67
CA ARG A 53 19.48 -14.77 -2.59
C ARG A 53 19.51 -13.81 -1.41
N VAL A 54 18.33 -13.49 -0.92
CA VAL A 54 18.13 -12.66 0.29
C VAL A 54 17.25 -13.49 1.22
N ASP A 55 17.80 -13.97 2.31
CA ASP A 55 17.19 -14.95 3.19
C ASP A 55 16.71 -16.19 2.41
N GLU A 56 15.43 -16.55 2.49
CA GLU A 56 14.83 -17.68 1.74
C GLU A 56 14.26 -17.27 0.38
N VAL A 57 14.41 -15.99 -0.01
CA VAL A 57 13.84 -15.43 -1.24
C VAL A 57 14.89 -15.36 -2.34
N THR A 58 14.54 -15.76 -3.56
CA THR A 58 15.35 -15.54 -4.76
C THR A 58 14.93 -14.25 -5.44
N VAL A 59 15.83 -13.26 -5.51
CA VAL A 59 15.58 -11.97 -6.16
C VAL A 59 16.24 -11.95 -7.53
N ILE A 60 15.45 -11.73 -8.58
CA ILE A 60 15.88 -11.64 -9.99
C ILE A 60 15.85 -10.17 -10.39
N ARG A 61 17.01 -9.59 -10.67
CA ARG A 61 17.18 -8.17 -10.93
C ARG A 61 17.41 -7.91 -12.40
N HIS A 62 16.56 -7.08 -13.00
CA HIS A 62 16.71 -6.60 -14.36
C HIS A 62 16.75 -5.08 -14.39
N TYR A 63 17.74 -4.51 -15.11
CA TYR A 63 17.79 -3.08 -15.33
C TYR A 63 16.76 -2.63 -16.36
N VAL A 64 16.07 -1.57 -16.03
CA VAL A 64 15.16 -0.85 -16.91
C VAL A 64 15.23 0.63 -16.57
N ASP A 65 15.27 1.49 -17.58
CA ASP A 65 15.10 2.92 -17.35
C ASP A 65 13.68 3.20 -16.81
N ALA A 66 13.58 3.27 -15.49
CA ALA A 66 12.32 3.48 -14.78
C ALA A 66 11.74 4.90 -14.98
N ASN A 67 12.54 5.84 -15.51
CA ASN A 67 12.10 7.21 -15.77
C ASN A 67 11.34 7.32 -17.10
N SER A 68 11.46 6.35 -17.99
CA SER A 68 10.71 6.35 -19.25
C SER A 68 9.23 6.01 -19.00
N SER A 69 8.31 6.68 -19.69
CA SER A 69 6.86 6.46 -19.61
C SER A 69 6.43 4.99 -19.84
N SER A 70 7.23 4.24 -20.61
CA SER A 70 7.00 2.82 -20.92
C SER A 70 7.95 1.87 -20.18
N GLY A 71 8.89 2.38 -19.38
CA GLY A 71 9.94 1.58 -18.75
C GLY A 71 9.38 0.44 -17.90
N MET A 72 8.42 0.74 -17.03
CA MET A 72 7.81 -0.27 -16.16
C MET A 72 6.96 -1.30 -16.94
N ILE A 73 6.32 -0.90 -18.04
CA ILE A 73 5.59 -1.84 -18.92
C ILE A 73 6.57 -2.80 -19.57
N LYS A 74 7.70 -2.29 -20.09
CA LYS A 74 8.77 -3.10 -20.68
C LYS A 74 9.41 -4.05 -19.66
N SER A 75 9.60 -3.56 -18.41
CA SER A 75 10.10 -4.37 -17.31
C SER A 75 9.19 -5.56 -17.01
N ASP A 76 7.91 -5.30 -16.78
CA ASP A 76 6.95 -6.36 -16.47
C ASP A 76 6.82 -7.38 -17.61
N ALA A 77 6.85 -6.89 -18.87
CA ALA A 77 6.86 -7.76 -20.05
C ALA A 77 8.12 -8.64 -20.11
N ARG A 78 9.32 -8.04 -19.98
CA ARG A 78 10.60 -8.77 -19.95
C ARG A 78 10.58 -9.83 -18.85
N ASN A 79 10.11 -9.46 -17.66
CA ASN A 79 10.05 -10.36 -16.52
C ASN A 79 9.08 -11.53 -16.73
N ALA A 80 7.94 -11.30 -17.41
CA ALA A 80 7.00 -12.37 -17.76
C ALA A 80 7.63 -13.39 -18.73
N PHE A 81 8.32 -12.92 -19.78
CA PHE A 81 9.04 -13.81 -20.71
C PHE A 81 10.19 -14.54 -20.02
N HIS A 82 10.96 -13.85 -19.20
CA HIS A 82 12.06 -14.46 -18.45
C HIS A 82 11.55 -15.52 -17.47
N ALA A 83 10.44 -15.27 -16.75
CA ALA A 83 9.86 -16.25 -15.83
C ALA A 83 9.51 -17.56 -16.54
N VAL A 84 8.83 -17.49 -17.69
CA VAL A 84 8.49 -18.69 -18.48
C VAL A 84 9.73 -19.44 -18.94
N LYS A 85 10.75 -18.72 -19.43
CA LYS A 85 12.02 -19.31 -19.85
C LYS A 85 12.72 -19.99 -18.68
N TYR A 86 12.87 -19.29 -17.57
CA TYR A 86 13.53 -19.75 -16.35
C TYR A 86 12.85 -21.02 -15.77
N ILE A 87 11.51 -21.03 -15.72
CA ILE A 87 10.72 -22.19 -15.27
C ILE A 87 11.01 -23.42 -16.14
N LYS A 88 11.04 -23.24 -17.46
CA LYS A 88 11.29 -24.35 -18.40
C LYS A 88 12.72 -24.89 -18.33
N GLU A 89 13.71 -24.00 -18.35
CA GLU A 89 15.13 -24.36 -18.33
C GLU A 89 15.51 -25.08 -17.04
N ASN A 90 14.95 -24.64 -15.90
CA ASN A 90 15.22 -25.23 -14.59
C ASN A 90 14.23 -26.33 -14.20
N LYS A 91 13.31 -26.73 -15.10
CA LYS A 91 12.29 -27.77 -14.87
C LYS A 91 11.51 -27.58 -13.57
N ILE A 92 11.15 -26.33 -13.27
CA ILE A 92 10.48 -25.95 -12.00
C ILE A 92 9.06 -26.51 -11.99
N SER A 93 8.74 -27.26 -10.93
CA SER A 93 7.43 -27.85 -10.72
C SER A 93 6.46 -26.87 -10.06
N ASN A 94 5.16 -27.04 -10.28
CA ASN A 94 4.07 -26.26 -9.66
C ASN A 94 4.32 -24.74 -9.67
N PRO A 95 4.62 -24.13 -10.83
CA PRO A 95 4.86 -22.70 -10.89
C PRO A 95 3.57 -21.89 -10.79
N VAL A 96 3.61 -20.80 -10.02
CA VAL A 96 2.63 -19.73 -9.96
C VAL A 96 3.30 -18.46 -10.44
N ILE A 97 2.69 -17.72 -11.36
CA ILE A 97 3.12 -16.38 -11.77
C ILE A 97 2.11 -15.37 -11.20
N LEU A 98 2.55 -14.60 -10.22
CA LEU A 98 1.74 -13.57 -9.57
C LEU A 98 2.16 -12.19 -10.07
N PHE A 99 1.26 -11.53 -10.78
CA PHE A 99 1.45 -10.14 -11.20
C PHE A 99 0.94 -9.17 -10.14
N LEU A 100 1.73 -8.13 -9.87
CA LEU A 100 1.34 -7.01 -9.00
C LEU A 100 0.95 -5.82 -9.87
N GLY A 101 -0.35 -5.67 -10.08
CA GLY A 101 -0.94 -4.59 -10.88
C GLY A 101 -1.16 -4.95 -12.35
N LEU A 102 -1.69 -3.97 -13.07
CA LEU A 102 -2.41 -4.14 -14.34
C LEU A 102 -1.64 -3.63 -15.58
N ARG A 103 -0.37 -3.20 -15.45
CA ARG A 103 0.34 -2.40 -16.47
C ARG A 103 0.46 -3.04 -17.83
N ILE A 104 0.60 -4.37 -17.91
CA ILE A 104 0.82 -5.09 -19.16
C ILE A 104 -0.43 -5.81 -19.69
N GLY A 105 -1.62 -5.45 -19.24
CA GLY A 105 -2.86 -6.18 -19.52
C GLY A 105 -3.07 -6.62 -21.00
N PRO A 106 -3.00 -5.71 -21.99
CA PRO A 106 -3.14 -6.09 -23.40
C PRO A 106 -2.10 -7.09 -23.84
N LEU A 107 -0.83 -6.92 -23.42
CA LEU A 107 0.25 -7.86 -23.74
C LEU A 107 0.05 -9.18 -22.98
N ALA A 108 -0.28 -9.15 -21.70
CA ALA A 108 -0.53 -10.36 -20.90
C ALA A 108 -1.62 -11.23 -21.52
N TRP A 109 -2.68 -10.60 -22.07
CA TRP A 109 -3.72 -11.30 -22.79
C TRP A 109 -3.21 -12.00 -24.06
N LEU A 110 -2.37 -11.33 -24.84
CA LEU A 110 -1.77 -11.91 -26.05
C LEU A 110 -0.79 -13.05 -25.74
N ILE A 111 0.05 -12.89 -24.70
CA ILE A 111 1.08 -13.88 -24.34
C ILE A 111 0.58 -14.93 -23.34
N ARG A 112 -0.69 -14.91 -22.93
CA ARG A 112 -1.24 -15.91 -22.02
C ARG A 112 -1.01 -17.36 -22.49
N PRO A 113 -1.25 -17.71 -23.77
CA PRO A 113 -0.94 -19.08 -24.24
C PRO A 113 0.52 -19.46 -24.03
N TYR A 114 1.44 -18.53 -24.28
CA TYR A 114 2.87 -18.74 -24.04
C TYR A 114 3.18 -18.93 -22.55
N MET A 115 2.62 -18.09 -21.67
CA MET A 115 2.79 -18.25 -20.21
C MET A 115 2.27 -19.61 -19.73
N LYS A 116 1.21 -20.12 -20.31
CA LYS A 116 0.67 -21.45 -19.98
C LYS A 116 1.56 -22.62 -20.43
N THR A 117 2.48 -22.42 -21.36
CA THR A 117 3.38 -23.52 -21.85
C THR A 117 4.37 -24.00 -20.79
N CYS A 118 4.66 -23.23 -19.75
CA CYS A 118 5.47 -23.68 -18.61
C CYS A 118 4.65 -24.32 -17.50
N GLY A 119 3.35 -24.50 -17.74
CA GLY A 119 2.45 -25.06 -16.73
C GLY A 119 2.15 -24.14 -15.55
N ALA A 120 2.31 -22.83 -15.66
CA ALA A 120 2.04 -21.92 -14.57
C ALA A 120 0.54 -21.70 -14.35
N VAL A 121 0.15 -21.53 -13.07
CA VAL A 121 -1.07 -20.82 -12.69
C VAL A 121 -0.77 -19.34 -12.73
N ILE A 122 -1.64 -18.55 -13.36
CA ILE A 122 -1.44 -17.11 -13.52
C ILE A 122 -2.40 -16.39 -12.59
N MET A 123 -1.84 -15.55 -11.72
CA MET A 123 -2.59 -14.74 -10.75
C MET A 123 -2.26 -13.28 -10.91
N GLU A 124 -3.18 -12.43 -10.53
CA GLU A 124 -2.99 -10.98 -10.42
C GLU A 124 -3.45 -10.51 -9.05
N ASN A 125 -2.64 -9.70 -8.38
CA ASN A 125 -3.14 -8.84 -7.32
C ASN A 125 -3.52 -7.51 -7.98
N ALA A 126 -4.82 -7.23 -8.02
CA ALA A 126 -5.36 -6.05 -8.66
C ALA A 126 -4.93 -4.80 -7.90
N ALA A 127 -4.26 -3.89 -8.58
CA ALA A 127 -4.10 -2.54 -8.05
C ALA A 127 -5.48 -1.91 -7.82
N GLY A 128 -5.55 -0.94 -6.93
CA GLY A 128 -6.75 -0.12 -6.79
C GLY A 128 -7.18 0.48 -8.13
N VAL A 129 -8.18 1.31 -8.14
CA VAL A 129 -8.76 1.91 -9.37
C VAL A 129 -7.81 2.93 -10.03
N GLU A 130 -6.63 2.47 -10.48
CA GLU A 130 -5.56 3.30 -11.05
C GLU A 130 -6.06 4.25 -12.17
N TRP A 131 -7.05 3.81 -12.95
CA TRP A 131 -7.65 4.63 -14.01
C TRP A 131 -8.52 5.79 -13.51
N LYS A 132 -8.80 5.87 -12.22
CA LYS A 132 -9.52 6.99 -11.59
C LYS A 132 -8.59 8.03 -10.96
N ARG A 133 -7.27 7.78 -10.92
CA ARG A 133 -6.33 8.70 -10.27
C ARG A 133 -6.17 9.99 -11.07
N PRO A 134 -6.33 11.16 -10.43
CA PRO A 134 -6.24 12.46 -11.10
C PRO A 134 -4.91 12.74 -11.78
N LYS A 135 -3.82 12.16 -11.29
CA LYS A 135 -2.48 12.31 -11.87
C LYS A 135 -2.34 11.82 -13.31
N TRP A 136 -3.29 11.01 -13.79
CA TRP A 136 -3.27 10.49 -15.14
C TRP A 136 -4.15 11.31 -16.08
N GLY A 137 -3.60 11.70 -17.22
CA GLY A 137 -4.40 12.28 -18.30
C GLY A 137 -5.42 11.27 -18.88
N LYS A 138 -6.45 11.76 -19.57
CA LYS A 138 -7.59 10.94 -20.08
C LYS A 138 -7.16 9.71 -20.90
N ILE A 139 -6.11 9.87 -21.74
CA ILE A 139 -5.58 8.76 -22.57
C ILE A 139 -4.97 7.67 -21.67
N ALA A 140 -4.16 8.06 -20.68
CA ALA A 140 -3.56 7.11 -19.73
C ALA A 140 -4.63 6.43 -18.86
N GLN A 141 -5.67 7.16 -18.44
CA GLN A 141 -6.82 6.60 -17.72
C GLN A 141 -7.53 5.53 -18.56
N LEU A 142 -7.79 5.82 -19.85
CA LEU A 142 -8.40 4.86 -20.76
C LEU A 142 -7.51 3.63 -20.94
N TYR A 143 -6.20 3.82 -21.16
CA TYR A 143 -5.24 2.72 -21.25
C TYR A 143 -5.26 1.87 -19.98
N MET A 144 -5.18 2.47 -18.80
CA MET A 144 -5.20 1.75 -17.52
C MET A 144 -6.50 0.96 -17.32
N ARG A 145 -7.65 1.51 -17.74
CA ARG A 145 -8.94 0.81 -17.66
C ARG A 145 -9.00 -0.40 -18.59
N LEU A 146 -8.54 -0.24 -19.84
CA LEU A 146 -8.43 -1.35 -20.79
C LEU A 146 -7.42 -2.39 -20.31
N SER A 147 -6.30 -1.92 -19.77
CA SER A 147 -5.26 -2.80 -19.26
C SER A 147 -5.77 -3.61 -18.06
N ALA A 148 -6.53 -3.02 -17.14
CA ALA A 148 -7.17 -3.74 -16.05
C ALA A 148 -8.10 -4.87 -16.56
N TYR A 149 -8.90 -4.57 -17.56
CA TYR A 149 -9.78 -5.56 -18.18
C TYR A 149 -9.02 -6.73 -18.80
N PHE A 150 -8.01 -6.45 -19.63
CA PHE A 150 -7.23 -7.48 -20.31
C PHE A 150 -6.33 -8.25 -19.34
N MET A 151 -5.78 -7.59 -18.32
CA MET A 151 -4.95 -8.23 -17.32
C MET A 151 -5.76 -9.26 -16.53
N ALA A 152 -6.90 -8.84 -15.97
CA ALA A 152 -7.78 -9.74 -15.25
C ALA A 152 -8.23 -10.93 -16.13
N ARG A 153 -8.52 -10.70 -17.43
CA ARG A 153 -8.85 -11.79 -18.36
C ARG A 153 -7.70 -12.74 -18.68
N SER A 154 -6.49 -12.32 -18.40
CA SER A 154 -5.28 -13.13 -18.64
C SER A 154 -4.96 -14.07 -17.49
N THR A 155 -5.63 -13.90 -16.34
CA THR A 155 -5.33 -14.62 -15.11
C THR A 155 -6.35 -15.73 -14.84
N ASP A 156 -5.96 -16.68 -14.01
CA ASP A 156 -6.83 -17.74 -13.49
C ASP A 156 -7.53 -17.28 -12.21
N TYR A 157 -6.81 -16.46 -11.39
CA TYR A 157 -7.28 -15.88 -10.14
C TYR A 157 -6.94 -14.41 -10.07
N LEU A 158 -7.89 -13.60 -9.63
CA LEU A 158 -7.76 -12.16 -9.39
C LEU A 158 -7.89 -11.88 -7.89
N ILE A 159 -6.81 -11.49 -7.27
CA ILE A 159 -6.77 -11.13 -5.85
C ILE A 159 -7.09 -9.65 -5.74
N CYS A 160 -8.10 -9.31 -4.96
CA CYS A 160 -8.52 -7.95 -4.66
C CYS A 160 -8.23 -7.65 -3.20
N ASP A 161 -7.55 -6.56 -2.93
CA ASP A 161 -7.14 -6.16 -1.58
C ASP A 161 -8.25 -5.41 -0.82
N ALA A 162 -9.40 -5.18 -1.45
CA ALA A 162 -10.61 -4.63 -0.85
C ALA A 162 -11.86 -5.22 -1.52
N GLU A 163 -12.93 -5.40 -0.76
CA GLU A 163 -14.24 -5.82 -1.28
C GLU A 163 -14.79 -4.82 -2.30
N GLY A 164 -14.56 -3.52 -2.05
CA GLY A 164 -14.90 -2.48 -3.01
C GLY A 164 -14.20 -2.67 -4.36
N ILE A 165 -12.96 -3.12 -4.38
CA ILE A 165 -12.22 -3.45 -5.61
C ILE A 165 -12.80 -4.71 -6.25
N ARG A 166 -13.05 -5.77 -5.47
CA ARG A 166 -13.69 -7.00 -5.96
C ARG A 166 -15.01 -6.69 -6.67
N ASN A 167 -15.87 -5.91 -6.05
CA ASN A 167 -17.15 -5.50 -6.61
C ASN A 167 -17.02 -4.73 -7.95
N ILE A 168 -15.98 -3.90 -8.09
CA ILE A 168 -15.70 -3.20 -9.35
C ILE A 168 -15.33 -4.19 -10.45
N TYR A 169 -14.45 -5.15 -10.15
CA TYR A 169 -14.07 -6.17 -11.12
C TYR A 169 -15.20 -7.18 -11.43
N GLU A 170 -16.08 -7.48 -10.49
CA GLU A 170 -17.29 -8.29 -10.75
C GLU A 170 -18.23 -7.62 -11.73
N LYS A 171 -18.39 -6.29 -11.63
CA LYS A 171 -19.17 -5.52 -12.60
C LYS A 171 -18.48 -5.41 -13.96
N MET A 172 -17.15 -5.34 -13.97
CA MET A 172 -16.34 -5.22 -15.20
C MET A 172 -16.24 -6.54 -15.95
N ILE A 173 -16.11 -7.66 -15.23
CA ILE A 173 -15.85 -8.99 -15.78
C ILE A 173 -16.93 -9.97 -15.30
N LYS A 174 -17.95 -10.13 -16.12
CA LYS A 174 -19.13 -10.96 -15.82
C LYS A 174 -18.92 -12.46 -16.04
N TRP A 175 -17.72 -12.92 -16.33
CA TRP A 175 -17.42 -14.32 -16.61
C TRP A 175 -16.94 -15.04 -15.36
N LYS A 176 -17.09 -16.40 -15.36
CA LYS A 176 -16.66 -17.22 -14.22
C LYS A 176 -15.16 -17.12 -13.93
N ARG A 177 -14.32 -16.91 -14.93
CA ARG A 177 -12.87 -16.72 -14.78
C ARG A 177 -12.46 -15.30 -15.19
N PRO A 178 -11.50 -14.66 -14.46
CA PRO A 178 -10.84 -15.19 -13.25
C PRO A 178 -11.80 -15.32 -12.05
N GLU A 179 -11.48 -16.25 -11.16
CA GLU A 179 -12.07 -16.24 -9.82
C GLU A 179 -11.56 -15.00 -9.07
N LYS A 180 -12.47 -14.23 -8.49
CA LYS A 180 -12.18 -12.98 -7.80
C LYS A 180 -12.18 -13.24 -6.30
N ILE A 181 -11.02 -13.05 -5.67
CA ILE A 181 -10.78 -13.41 -4.27
C ILE A 181 -10.42 -12.15 -3.51
N PHE A 182 -10.99 -11.98 -2.34
CA PHE A 182 -10.62 -10.91 -1.44
C PHE A 182 -9.52 -11.40 -0.49
N ILE A 183 -8.34 -10.76 -0.54
CA ILE A 183 -7.26 -10.92 0.43
C ILE A 183 -6.68 -9.53 0.68
N PRO A 184 -6.92 -8.93 1.86
CA PRO A 184 -6.43 -7.59 2.17
C PRO A 184 -4.91 -7.57 2.44
N TYR A 185 -4.37 -6.38 2.65
CA TYR A 185 -3.05 -6.22 3.25
C TYR A 185 -3.09 -6.52 4.75
N GLY A 186 -1.95 -6.87 5.30
CA GLY A 186 -1.79 -7.03 6.74
C GLY A 186 -1.20 -5.79 7.43
N SER A 187 -1.20 -5.84 8.74
CA SER A 187 -0.51 -4.90 9.61
C SER A 187 0.31 -5.66 10.65
N TYR A 188 1.36 -5.00 11.15
CA TYR A 188 2.13 -5.50 12.29
C TYR A 188 1.57 -4.93 13.59
N PRO A 189 1.70 -5.67 14.71
CA PRO A 189 1.41 -5.10 16.01
C PRO A 189 2.31 -3.88 16.28
N PRO A 190 1.85 -2.90 17.09
CA PRO A 190 2.66 -1.76 17.43
C PRO A 190 3.93 -2.19 18.20
N ILE A 191 5.03 -1.49 18.01
CA ILE A 191 6.23 -1.72 18.82
C ILE A 191 5.97 -1.30 20.28
N ILE A 192 6.72 -1.88 21.19
CA ILE A 192 6.69 -1.45 22.60
C ILE A 192 7.45 -0.13 22.73
N ILE A 193 6.73 0.96 23.02
CA ILE A 193 7.35 2.26 23.31
C ILE A 193 7.96 2.24 24.71
N LYS A 194 9.23 2.64 24.79
CA LYS A 194 9.92 2.81 26.07
C LYS A 194 9.49 4.12 26.74
N SER A 195 9.40 4.12 28.05
CA SER A 195 9.10 5.35 28.84
C SER A 195 10.17 6.44 28.65
N VAL A 196 11.43 6.01 28.46
CA VAL A 196 12.53 6.90 28.06
C VAL A 196 12.77 6.72 26.56
N PHE A 197 12.61 7.81 25.82
CA PHE A 197 12.81 7.78 24.37
C PHE A 197 14.27 7.51 24.02
N PRO A 198 14.53 6.67 22.99
CA PRO A 198 15.87 6.55 22.41
C PRO A 198 16.41 7.92 21.98
N GLU A 199 17.73 8.14 22.13
CA GLU A 199 18.37 9.44 21.88
C GLU A 199 18.03 10.01 20.49
N LYS A 200 18.04 9.20 19.45
CA LYS A 200 17.68 9.64 18.08
C LYS A 200 16.20 10.06 17.95
N VAL A 201 15.29 9.41 18.68
CA VAL A 201 13.87 9.75 18.69
C VAL A 201 13.69 11.08 19.42
N LYS A 202 14.33 11.22 20.61
CA LYS A 202 14.31 12.46 21.37
C LYS A 202 14.87 13.62 20.55
N ALA A 203 16.04 13.46 19.95
CA ALA A 203 16.65 14.49 19.09
C ALA A 203 15.75 14.90 17.93
N PHE A 204 15.00 13.96 17.33
CA PHE A 204 14.04 14.26 16.28
C PHE A 204 12.85 15.07 16.81
N PHE A 205 12.26 14.67 17.93
CA PHE A 205 11.13 15.36 18.54
C PHE A 205 11.53 16.78 18.98
N ASP A 206 12.72 16.94 19.58
CA ASP A 206 13.27 18.23 19.99
C ASP A 206 13.52 19.16 18.79
N LYS A 207 14.13 18.63 17.69
CA LYS A 207 14.37 19.38 16.46
C LYS A 207 13.11 20.01 15.88
N TRP A 208 12.01 19.29 15.93
CA TRP A 208 10.73 19.74 15.36
C TRP A 208 9.77 20.30 16.38
N ALA A 209 10.20 20.42 17.65
CA ALA A 209 9.37 20.84 18.79
C ALA A 209 8.04 20.07 18.85
N ILE A 210 8.11 18.73 18.65
CA ILE A 210 6.95 17.82 18.70
C ILE A 210 6.76 17.36 20.15
N ARG A 211 5.53 17.46 20.65
CA ARG A 211 5.17 17.01 22.01
C ARG A 211 4.28 15.78 21.94
N PRO A 212 4.62 14.67 22.61
CA PRO A 212 3.77 13.48 22.67
C PRO A 212 2.34 13.80 23.12
N GLY A 213 1.36 13.28 22.40
CA GLY A 213 -0.06 13.56 22.68
C GLY A 213 -0.61 14.89 22.19
N GLU A 214 0.25 15.80 21.69
CA GLU A 214 -0.14 17.16 21.29
C GLU A 214 -0.04 17.39 19.77
N TYR A 215 -0.19 16.34 18.96
CA TYR A 215 -0.16 16.48 17.51
C TYR A 215 -0.99 15.41 16.79
N TYR A 216 -1.50 15.79 15.64
CA TYR A 216 -2.01 14.89 14.61
C TYR A 216 -0.88 14.51 13.67
N VAL A 217 -0.88 13.28 13.17
CA VAL A 217 0.16 12.82 12.23
C VAL A 217 -0.45 12.34 10.91
N ILE A 218 0.24 12.64 9.81
CA ILE A 218 -0.03 12.10 8.48
C ILE A 218 1.26 11.46 7.97
N VAL A 219 1.17 10.23 7.49
CA VAL A 219 2.30 9.51 6.88
C VAL A 219 1.90 9.00 5.52
N ASN A 220 2.10 9.79 4.48
CA ASN A 220 1.84 9.39 3.10
C ASN A 220 2.54 10.35 2.12
N ARG A 221 2.46 10.06 0.82
CA ARG A 221 3.04 10.92 -0.22
C ARG A 221 2.23 12.20 -0.39
N PHE A 222 2.92 13.30 -0.67
CA PHE A 222 2.29 14.59 -0.96
C PHE A 222 1.67 14.60 -2.36
N MET A 223 0.45 14.07 -2.47
CA MET A 223 -0.25 13.85 -3.73
C MET A 223 -1.75 14.17 -3.59
N PRO A 224 -2.43 14.63 -4.66
CA PRO A 224 -3.85 14.99 -4.62
C PRO A 224 -4.78 13.87 -4.10
N GLU A 225 -4.48 12.61 -4.41
CA GLU A 225 -5.27 11.47 -3.94
C GLU A 225 -5.24 11.26 -2.41
N ASN A 226 -4.37 11.98 -1.68
CA ASN A 226 -4.30 11.99 -0.23
C ASN A 226 -4.97 13.23 0.40
N SER A 227 -5.75 13.96 -0.38
CA SER A 227 -6.62 15.08 0.04
C SER A 227 -5.92 16.18 0.83
N TYR A 228 -4.64 16.47 0.53
CA TYR A 228 -3.89 17.52 1.22
C TYR A 228 -4.53 18.90 1.11
N GLU A 229 -5.16 19.20 -0.02
CA GLU A 229 -5.91 20.46 -0.19
C GLU A 229 -6.98 20.60 0.88
N MET A 230 -7.86 19.60 1.02
CA MET A 230 -8.93 19.60 2.01
C MET A 230 -8.38 19.62 3.44
N ILE A 231 -7.37 18.79 3.72
CA ILE A 231 -6.80 18.67 5.07
C ILE A 231 -6.15 19.97 5.51
N LEU A 232 -5.30 20.57 4.67
CA LEU A 232 -4.60 21.80 5.01
C LEU A 232 -5.57 22.99 5.15
N ASP A 233 -6.53 23.12 4.21
CA ASP A 233 -7.53 24.19 4.26
C ASP A 233 -8.39 24.11 5.53
N GLN A 234 -8.88 22.91 5.86
CA GLN A 234 -9.73 22.72 7.02
C GLN A 234 -8.97 22.74 8.34
N PHE A 235 -7.70 22.28 8.34
CA PHE A 235 -6.86 22.33 9.54
C PHE A 235 -6.50 23.78 9.92
N VAL A 236 -6.12 24.61 8.96
CA VAL A 236 -5.85 26.04 9.21
C VAL A 236 -7.05 26.74 9.82
N LYS A 237 -8.27 26.35 9.42
CA LYS A 237 -9.53 26.92 9.94
C LYS A 237 -9.98 26.31 11.27
N SER A 238 -9.34 25.25 11.75
CA SER A 238 -9.71 24.59 12.99
C SER A 238 -9.20 25.34 14.23
N ASP A 239 -9.94 25.20 15.33
CA ASP A 239 -9.60 25.82 16.62
C ASP A 239 -8.62 24.98 17.45
N THR A 240 -8.17 23.82 16.95
CA THR A 240 -7.23 22.97 17.70
C THR A 240 -5.93 23.70 17.99
N ILE A 241 -5.40 23.49 19.19
CA ILE A 241 -4.06 24.00 19.57
C ILE A 241 -2.94 22.97 19.27
N LYS A 242 -3.32 21.77 18.83
CA LYS A 242 -2.36 20.69 18.52
C LYS A 242 -1.70 20.92 17.18
N ASP A 243 -0.49 20.38 17.04
CA ASP A 243 0.26 20.43 15.80
C ASP A 243 -0.29 19.43 14.75
N LEU A 244 0.00 19.70 13.48
CA LEU A 244 -0.16 18.76 12.38
C LEU A 244 1.23 18.40 11.85
N VAL A 245 1.66 17.17 12.10
CA VAL A 245 2.97 16.66 11.67
C VAL A 245 2.82 15.87 10.38
N LEU A 246 3.44 16.33 9.32
CA LEU A 246 3.36 15.77 7.97
C LEU A 246 4.66 15.03 7.64
N VAL A 247 4.61 13.70 7.69
CA VAL A 247 5.70 12.83 7.25
C VAL A 247 5.50 12.52 5.77
N THR A 248 6.07 13.33 4.91
CA THR A 248 5.81 13.28 3.46
C THR A 248 7.00 13.74 2.65
N ASN A 249 7.06 13.30 1.39
CA ASN A 249 8.04 13.74 0.40
C ASN A 249 7.59 15.07 -0.24
N HIS A 250 7.45 16.12 0.53
CA HIS A 250 7.18 17.42 -0.05
C HIS A 250 8.48 18.06 -0.54
N ASP A 251 8.38 18.72 -1.66
CA ASP A 251 9.37 19.65 -2.17
C ASP A 251 8.64 20.96 -2.46
N LYS A 252 9.19 22.09 -1.99
CA LYS A 252 8.58 23.40 -2.22
C LYS A 252 8.52 23.76 -3.70
N GLU A 253 9.39 23.18 -4.52
CA GLU A 253 9.41 23.30 -5.98
C GLU A 253 8.40 22.34 -6.66
N HIS A 254 7.73 21.49 -5.90
CA HIS A 254 6.72 20.58 -6.47
C HIS A 254 5.44 21.37 -6.82
N ALA A 255 5.02 21.29 -8.08
CA ALA A 255 3.89 22.06 -8.61
C ALA A 255 2.61 22.00 -7.74
N TYR A 256 2.31 20.84 -7.16
CA TYR A 256 1.15 20.66 -6.28
C TYR A 256 1.31 21.42 -4.95
N TYR A 257 2.53 21.49 -4.39
CA TYR A 257 2.78 22.29 -3.18
C TYR A 257 2.58 23.77 -3.48
N GLU A 258 3.18 24.28 -4.59
CA GLU A 258 3.02 25.69 -5.00
C GLU A 258 1.55 26.05 -5.29
N GLU A 259 0.79 25.14 -5.89
CA GLU A 259 -0.64 25.32 -6.15
C GLU A 259 -1.41 25.53 -4.83
N LEU A 260 -1.18 24.67 -3.84
CA LEU A 260 -1.84 24.78 -2.54
C LEU A 260 -1.41 26.03 -1.77
N ALA A 261 -0.12 26.38 -1.78
CA ALA A 261 0.40 27.55 -1.08
C ALA A 261 -0.16 28.88 -1.62
N LYS A 262 -0.63 28.94 -2.88
CA LYS A 262 -1.29 30.13 -3.44
C LYS A 262 -2.67 30.39 -2.86
N THR A 263 -3.37 29.35 -2.46
CA THR A 263 -4.78 29.41 -2.06
C THR A 263 -5.00 29.19 -0.56
N ILE A 264 -4.12 28.43 0.09
CA ILE A 264 -4.23 28.03 1.50
C ILE A 264 -3.02 28.58 2.27
N PRO A 265 -3.21 29.38 3.33
CA PRO A 265 -2.11 30.02 4.05
C PRO A 265 -1.42 29.08 5.06
N PHE A 266 -1.30 27.78 4.75
CA PHE A 266 -0.75 26.77 5.66
C PHE A 266 0.72 27.02 6.03
N GLU A 267 1.50 27.70 5.20
CA GLU A 267 2.90 28.05 5.51
C GLU A 267 3.02 29.06 6.67
N ARG A 268 1.94 29.81 6.95
CA ARG A 268 1.90 30.79 8.05
C ARG A 268 1.42 30.18 9.37
N ASP A 269 0.85 28.99 9.31
CA ASP A 269 0.36 28.28 10.50
C ASP A 269 1.50 27.50 11.16
N LYS A 270 1.95 27.99 12.31
CA LYS A 270 3.07 27.38 13.06
C LYS A 270 2.76 25.97 13.60
N ARG A 271 1.49 25.57 13.61
CA ARG A 271 1.08 24.23 14.01
C ARG A 271 1.41 23.19 12.93
N ILE A 272 1.58 23.61 11.67
CA ILE A 272 1.80 22.70 10.53
C ILE A 272 3.30 22.47 10.33
N LYS A 273 3.75 21.23 10.50
CA LYS A 273 5.16 20.83 10.50
C LYS A 273 5.43 19.78 9.42
N PHE A 274 6.08 20.18 8.34
CA PHE A 274 6.56 19.27 7.29
C PHE A 274 7.92 18.71 7.72
N VAL A 275 7.96 17.48 8.18
CA VAL A 275 9.19 16.87 8.73
C VAL A 275 10.01 16.08 7.71
N GLY A 276 9.53 16.04 6.46
CA GLY A 276 10.18 15.29 5.38
C GLY A 276 9.83 13.80 5.37
N THR A 277 10.46 13.06 4.45
CA THR A 277 10.30 11.61 4.37
C THR A 277 11.06 10.93 5.51
N MET A 278 10.45 9.95 6.17
CA MET A 278 11.04 9.20 7.28
C MET A 278 11.26 7.74 6.89
N TYR A 279 12.52 7.33 6.81
CA TYR A 279 12.92 5.94 6.54
C TYR A 279 13.31 5.17 7.81
N ASP A 280 13.61 5.88 8.91
CA ASP A 280 13.91 5.24 10.19
C ASP A 280 12.61 4.70 10.81
N LYS A 281 12.49 3.37 10.79
CA LYS A 281 11.31 2.65 11.27
C LYS A 281 11.01 2.93 12.75
N GLU A 282 12.05 3.15 13.58
CA GLU A 282 11.87 3.41 15.00
C GLU A 282 11.30 4.82 15.23
N ILE A 283 11.88 5.87 14.61
CA ILE A 283 11.35 7.23 14.69
C ILE A 283 9.90 7.26 14.19
N LEU A 284 9.62 6.61 13.06
CA LEU A 284 8.28 6.57 12.48
C LEU A 284 7.27 5.88 13.41
N ALA A 285 7.68 4.81 14.08
CA ALA A 285 6.81 4.11 15.03
C ALA A 285 6.49 4.99 16.26
N TYR A 286 7.48 5.70 16.82
CA TYR A 286 7.23 6.67 17.89
C TYR A 286 6.34 7.83 17.44
N LEU A 287 6.57 8.37 16.22
CA LEU A 287 5.72 9.43 15.67
C LEU A 287 4.25 8.99 15.55
N ARG A 288 3.98 7.75 15.16
CA ARG A 288 2.61 7.24 15.08
C ARG A 288 2.02 6.98 16.46
N GLN A 289 2.74 6.31 17.34
CA GLN A 289 2.19 5.89 18.64
C GLN A 289 2.07 7.01 19.65
N CYS A 290 2.91 8.06 19.55
CA CYS A 290 2.83 9.24 20.41
C CYS A 290 1.91 10.33 19.86
N ALA A 291 1.32 10.16 18.68
CA ALA A 291 0.36 11.10 18.14
C ALA A 291 -0.95 11.10 18.94
N TYR A 292 -1.62 12.25 18.98
CA TYR A 292 -2.98 12.35 19.51
C TYR A 292 -3.94 11.53 18.67
N ALA A 293 -3.91 11.71 17.34
CA ALA A 293 -4.60 10.88 16.37
C ALA A 293 -3.87 10.93 15.02
N TYR A 294 -4.24 10.00 14.13
CA TYR A 294 -3.76 9.94 12.75
C TYR A 294 -4.83 10.49 11.81
N ILE A 295 -4.45 11.30 10.83
CA ILE A 295 -5.37 11.77 9.79
C ILE A 295 -5.06 11.01 8.49
N ASN A 296 -6.07 10.31 7.96
CA ASN A 296 -6.00 9.60 6.68
C ASN A 296 -6.83 10.30 5.62
N GLY A 297 -6.16 10.89 4.64
CA GLY A 297 -6.81 11.58 3.52
C GLY A 297 -6.95 10.75 2.26
N HIS A 298 -6.56 9.48 2.26
CA HIS A 298 -6.53 8.67 1.04
C HIS A 298 -7.93 8.39 0.51
N THR A 299 -8.18 8.70 -0.78
CA THR A 299 -9.51 8.62 -1.41
C THR A 299 -9.68 7.46 -2.37
N LEU A 300 -8.57 6.91 -2.90
CA LEU A 300 -8.60 5.93 -3.98
C LEU A 300 -7.68 4.75 -3.70
N GLY A 301 -8.21 3.56 -3.66
CA GLY A 301 -7.39 2.36 -3.51
C GLY A 301 -8.12 1.25 -2.76
N GLY A 302 -7.43 0.16 -2.47
CA GLY A 302 -7.94 -0.93 -1.65
C GLY A 302 -7.59 -0.76 -0.16
N SER A 303 -7.13 -1.83 0.47
CA SER A 303 -6.54 -1.75 1.81
C SER A 303 -5.33 -0.85 1.78
N ASN A 304 -5.42 0.29 2.46
CA ASN A 304 -4.31 1.24 2.53
C ASN A 304 -3.33 0.81 3.63
N PRO A 305 -2.09 0.35 3.32
CA PRO A 305 -1.14 -0.07 4.34
C PRO A 305 -0.89 0.99 5.42
N GLY A 306 -0.82 2.27 5.01
CA GLY A 306 -0.63 3.37 5.95
C GLY A 306 -1.78 3.53 6.95
N LEU A 307 -3.02 3.28 6.52
CA LEU A 307 -4.20 3.27 7.38
C LEU A 307 -4.19 2.08 8.33
N LEU A 308 -3.88 0.88 7.83
CA LEU A 308 -3.75 -0.32 8.65
C LEU A 308 -2.69 -0.16 9.75
N GLU A 309 -1.52 0.38 9.38
CA GLU A 309 -0.45 0.69 10.32
C GLU A 309 -0.86 1.77 11.34
N ALA A 310 -1.64 2.78 10.93
CA ALA A 310 -2.15 3.81 11.82
C ALA A 310 -3.15 3.25 12.83
N MET A 311 -4.09 2.42 12.39
CA MET A 311 -5.05 1.75 13.29
C MET A 311 -4.37 0.79 14.25
N ALA A 312 -3.32 0.10 13.80
CA ALA A 312 -2.55 -0.78 14.67
C ALA A 312 -1.71 -0.02 15.70
N SER A 313 -1.11 1.11 15.32
CA SER A 313 -0.15 1.86 16.15
C SER A 313 -0.79 3.02 16.91
N THR A 314 -1.32 4.02 16.22
CA THR A 314 -1.98 5.19 16.82
C THR A 314 -3.32 4.80 17.43
N GLY A 315 -4.10 4.00 16.71
CA GLY A 315 -5.39 3.47 17.14
C GLY A 315 -6.56 4.44 17.01
N LEU A 316 -6.35 5.72 17.23
CA LEU A 316 -7.34 6.77 17.00
C LEU A 316 -7.06 7.43 15.66
N VAL A 317 -8.00 7.35 14.74
CA VAL A 317 -7.84 7.77 13.34
C VAL A 317 -9.02 8.65 12.92
N LEU A 318 -8.74 9.68 12.11
CA LEU A 318 -9.74 10.45 11.38
C LEU A 318 -9.58 10.14 9.89
N CYS A 319 -10.62 9.65 9.25
CA CYS A 319 -10.56 9.21 7.86
C CYS A 319 -11.40 10.06 6.93
N HIS A 320 -10.87 10.33 5.74
CA HIS A 320 -11.71 10.81 4.65
C HIS A 320 -12.83 9.79 4.38
N ASP A 321 -14.07 10.29 4.32
CA ASP A 321 -15.27 9.47 4.10
C ASP A 321 -15.26 8.88 2.68
N ASN A 322 -15.01 7.59 2.58
CA ASN A 322 -15.08 6.82 1.34
C ASN A 322 -15.21 5.31 1.63
N ILE A 323 -15.67 4.56 0.64
CA ILE A 323 -15.96 3.13 0.77
C ILE A 323 -14.77 2.30 1.28
N PHE A 324 -13.54 2.66 0.95
CA PHE A 324 -12.34 1.90 1.36
C PHE A 324 -11.97 2.17 2.82
N SER A 325 -12.16 3.42 3.29
CA SER A 325 -12.00 3.76 4.70
C SER A 325 -13.04 3.05 5.56
N HIS A 326 -14.30 2.99 5.11
CA HIS A 326 -15.36 2.23 5.80
C HIS A 326 -15.04 0.73 5.90
N GLU A 327 -14.51 0.14 4.83
CA GLU A 327 -14.15 -1.28 4.83
C GLU A 327 -13.07 -1.61 5.87
N VAL A 328 -12.05 -0.75 6.00
CA VAL A 328 -10.94 -0.95 6.95
C VAL A 328 -11.36 -0.59 8.37
N CYS A 329 -11.93 0.59 8.57
CA CYS A 329 -12.16 1.16 9.91
C CYS A 329 -13.50 0.76 10.52
N ASP A 330 -14.55 0.56 9.68
CA ASP A 330 -15.92 0.34 10.15
C ASP A 330 -16.40 1.56 10.98
N ASP A 331 -16.83 1.35 12.20
CA ASP A 331 -17.23 2.38 13.17
C ASP A 331 -16.08 2.85 14.10
N LEU A 332 -14.83 2.41 13.82
CA LEU A 332 -13.65 2.70 14.64
C LEU A 332 -12.81 3.86 14.08
N THR A 333 -13.48 4.86 13.53
CA THR A 333 -12.87 6.12 13.05
C THR A 333 -13.88 7.25 13.07
N ILE A 334 -13.41 8.47 13.11
CA ILE A 334 -14.23 9.65 12.86
C ILE A 334 -14.07 10.00 11.38
N TYR A 335 -15.17 9.96 10.62
CA TYR A 335 -15.16 10.26 9.20
C TYR A 335 -15.28 11.76 8.97
N TYR A 336 -14.50 12.29 8.02
CA TYR A 336 -14.60 13.68 7.59
C TYR A 336 -14.79 13.78 6.06
N SER A 337 -15.51 14.80 5.65
CA SER A 337 -15.84 15.07 4.25
C SER A 337 -16.00 16.60 4.03
N LYS A 338 -16.64 16.98 2.93
CA LYS A 338 -17.08 18.37 2.73
C LYS A 338 -18.27 18.70 3.60
N GLU A 339 -19.17 17.75 3.82
CA GLU A 339 -20.39 17.86 4.60
C GLU A 339 -20.12 17.78 6.12
N HIS A 340 -19.12 17.03 6.52
CA HIS A 340 -18.58 16.93 7.89
C HIS A 340 -17.10 17.32 7.90
N PRO A 341 -16.78 18.62 8.03
CA PRO A 341 -15.42 19.10 7.89
C PRO A 341 -14.44 18.52 8.90
N LEU A 342 -13.16 18.43 8.51
CA LEU A 342 -12.09 17.92 9.40
C LEU A 342 -12.02 18.67 10.73
N GLY A 343 -12.32 19.99 10.75
CA GLY A 343 -12.37 20.77 11.99
C GLY A 343 -13.42 20.27 12.98
N GLU A 344 -14.58 19.82 12.49
CA GLU A 344 -15.62 19.20 13.32
C GLU A 344 -15.17 17.82 13.82
N ALA A 345 -14.60 17.00 12.94
CA ALA A 345 -14.05 15.69 13.32
C ALA A 345 -12.92 15.82 14.38
N ILE A 346 -12.10 16.88 14.28
CA ILE A 346 -11.09 17.21 15.29
C ILE A 346 -11.75 17.56 16.63
N LYS A 347 -12.78 18.41 16.65
CA LYS A 347 -13.53 18.77 17.87
C LYS A 347 -14.14 17.54 18.53
N GLU A 348 -14.77 16.67 17.74
CA GLU A 348 -15.31 15.40 18.22
C GLU A 348 -14.22 14.53 18.83
N CYS A 349 -13.10 14.35 18.14
CA CYS A 349 -11.95 13.58 18.61
C CYS A 349 -11.38 14.15 19.93
N GLU A 350 -11.28 15.46 20.06
CA GLU A 350 -10.77 16.14 21.24
C GLU A 350 -11.76 16.16 22.42
N SER A 351 -13.04 15.88 22.17
CA SER A 351 -14.05 15.74 23.23
C SER A 351 -14.00 14.42 23.99
N PHE A 352 -13.26 13.44 23.49
CA PHE A 352 -13.16 12.11 24.13
C PHE A 352 -12.44 12.22 25.47
N THR A 353 -13.01 11.57 26.49
CA THR A 353 -12.30 11.38 27.76
C THR A 353 -11.07 10.46 27.57
N PRO A 354 -10.09 10.50 28.47
CA PRO A 354 -8.96 9.58 28.43
C PRO A 354 -9.38 8.11 28.35
N GLU A 355 -10.45 7.71 29.07
CA GLU A 355 -10.98 6.35 29.10
C GLU A 355 -11.60 5.96 27.76
N GLN A 356 -12.40 6.85 27.16
CA GLN A 356 -12.97 6.64 25.82
C GLN A 356 -11.88 6.49 24.76
N ARG A 357 -10.81 7.29 24.84
CA ARG A 357 -9.67 7.17 23.94
C ARG A 357 -8.96 5.83 24.08
N ILE A 358 -8.71 5.38 25.30
CA ILE A 358 -8.07 4.06 25.55
C ILE A 358 -8.93 2.95 24.98
N GLU A 359 -10.23 2.97 25.26
CA GLU A 359 -11.18 1.96 24.74
C GLU A 359 -11.19 1.95 23.21
N TRP A 360 -11.22 3.12 22.59
CA TRP A 360 -11.20 3.24 21.12
C TRP A 360 -9.92 2.66 20.50
N ILE A 361 -8.78 3.03 21.06
CA ILE A 361 -7.47 2.54 20.63
C ILE A 361 -7.40 1.00 20.74
N GLU A 362 -7.88 0.44 21.85
CA GLU A 362 -7.88 -1.02 22.03
C GLU A 362 -8.82 -1.74 21.05
N LYS A 363 -10.00 -1.19 20.76
CA LYS A 363 -10.91 -1.71 19.74
C LYS A 363 -10.28 -1.70 18.35
N SER A 364 -9.63 -0.60 17.98
CA SER A 364 -8.89 -0.48 16.70
C SER A 364 -7.78 -1.52 16.59
N ARG A 365 -6.96 -1.64 17.63
CA ARG A 365 -5.87 -2.62 17.67
C ARG A 365 -6.38 -4.07 17.64
N LYS A 366 -7.49 -4.34 18.33
CA LYS A 366 -8.15 -5.65 18.30
C LYS A 366 -8.60 -5.99 16.89
N ARG A 367 -9.28 -5.06 16.18
CA ARG A 367 -9.69 -5.26 14.79
C ARG A 367 -8.49 -5.56 13.88
N MET A 368 -7.37 -4.86 14.05
CA MET A 368 -6.16 -5.13 13.27
C MET A 368 -5.59 -6.52 13.54
N ARG A 369 -5.53 -6.94 14.80
CA ARG A 369 -5.08 -8.30 15.16
C ARG A 369 -5.99 -9.39 14.61
N GLU A 370 -7.30 -9.18 14.58
CA GLU A 370 -8.28 -10.20 14.20
C GLU A 370 -8.48 -10.30 12.68
N LYS A 371 -8.40 -9.19 11.96
CA LYS A 371 -8.75 -9.15 10.52
C LYS A 371 -7.58 -8.88 9.57
N TYR A 372 -6.51 -8.25 10.08
CA TYR A 372 -5.45 -7.69 9.23
C TYR A 372 -4.05 -8.08 9.72
N ASN A 373 -3.87 -9.14 10.48
CA ASN A 373 -2.52 -9.57 10.86
C ASN A 373 -1.83 -10.31 9.71
N TRP A 374 -0.53 -10.06 9.55
CA TRP A 374 0.23 -10.62 8.43
C TRP A 374 0.28 -12.15 8.40
N ILE A 375 0.27 -12.82 9.54
CA ILE A 375 0.33 -14.29 9.59
C ILE A 375 -0.90 -14.90 8.93
N ASP A 376 -2.11 -14.40 9.26
CA ASP A 376 -3.35 -14.92 8.68
C ASP A 376 -3.52 -14.50 7.22
N ILE A 377 -3.07 -13.29 6.86
CA ILE A 377 -3.06 -12.84 5.46
C ILE A 377 -2.12 -13.70 4.62
N THR A 378 -0.91 -13.97 5.11
CA THR A 378 0.05 -14.85 4.43
C THR A 378 -0.53 -16.24 4.23
N ARG A 379 -1.16 -16.81 5.27
CA ARG A 379 -1.82 -18.12 5.17
C ARG A 379 -2.91 -18.14 4.09
N GLN A 380 -3.70 -17.07 3.94
CA GLN A 380 -4.70 -16.97 2.86
C GLN A 380 -4.05 -17.02 1.46
N TYR A 381 -2.88 -16.39 1.27
CA TYR A 381 -2.11 -16.50 0.03
C TYR A 381 -1.58 -17.92 -0.19
N GLU A 382 -1.03 -18.54 0.84
CA GLU A 382 -0.49 -19.90 0.80
C GLU A 382 -1.59 -20.92 0.45
N ASP A 383 -2.74 -20.85 1.12
CA ASP A 383 -3.92 -21.68 0.85
C ASP A 383 -4.41 -21.51 -0.60
N LEU A 384 -4.40 -20.25 -1.09
CA LEU A 384 -4.77 -19.98 -2.49
C LEU A 384 -3.78 -20.61 -3.47
N PHE A 385 -2.48 -20.51 -3.22
CA PHE A 385 -1.46 -21.13 -4.07
C PHE A 385 -1.61 -22.65 -4.10
N GLU A 386 -1.81 -23.28 -2.94
CA GLU A 386 -2.05 -24.72 -2.86
C GLU A 386 -3.31 -25.15 -3.59
N ARG A 387 -4.44 -24.48 -3.34
CA ARG A 387 -5.71 -24.77 -4.01
C ARG A 387 -5.57 -24.67 -5.52
N ALA A 388 -4.98 -23.60 -5.99
CA ALA A 388 -4.81 -23.35 -7.43
C ALA A 388 -3.94 -24.40 -8.14
N ILE A 389 -2.91 -24.91 -7.45
CA ILE A 389 -2.10 -26.01 -7.99
C ILE A 389 -2.85 -27.34 -7.97
N LYS A 390 -3.68 -27.60 -6.95
CA LYS A 390 -4.52 -28.81 -6.86
C LYS A 390 -5.62 -28.83 -7.94
N GLU A 391 -6.29 -27.70 -8.15
CA GLU A 391 -7.35 -27.58 -9.16
C GLU A 391 -6.85 -27.63 -10.61
N LYS A 392 -5.59 -27.33 -10.84
CA LYS A 392 -4.98 -27.42 -12.15
C LYS A 392 -4.71 -28.85 -12.60
N ARG A 393 -4.50 -29.78 -11.65
CA ARG A 393 -4.26 -31.21 -11.92
C ARG A 393 -5.53 -31.88 -12.41
#